data_87a2dae3c473b4d39e9c9e145cfd9052
#
_entry.id   87a2dae3c473b4d39e9c9e145cfd9052
#
_cell.length_a   1.000
_cell.length_b   1.000
_cell.length_c   1.000
_cell.angle_alpha   90.00
_cell.angle_beta   90.00
_cell.angle_gamma   90.00
#
_symmetry.space_group_name_H-M   'P 1'
#
loop_
_entity.id
_entity.type
_entity.pdbx_description
1 polymer ?
#
loop_
_entity_poly.entity_id
_entity_poly.type
_entity_poly.pdbx_seq_one_letter_code
_entity_poly.pdbx_strand_id
1 'polypeptide(L)'
;MMDNTLGMSYEVRWARENEWAPAMQMVWRTFLEYDGKDYTEEGIKNFFDFITDNELYASFLKGEYQMMVALDKGRIIGAGSLRNRNHLSLLFVDGTYHRMGIGSAILVRLCDYLEQEMGERYMSLRAAPYAVDFYRKLGFQTVRPEEEISGIRVTTMVKML
;
A
#
# COMPACT_ATOMS: atom_id res chain seq x y z
N MET A 1 -10.78 13.56 -9.33
CA MET A 1 -10.66 13.08 -10.69
C MET A 1 -11.43 11.78 -10.85
N MET A 2 -12.06 11.62 -11.94
CA MET A 2 -12.87 10.47 -12.20
C MET A 2 -12.15 9.49 -13.12
N ASP A 3 -12.12 8.24 -12.74
CA ASP A 3 -11.72 7.20 -13.64
C ASP A 3 -12.94 6.77 -14.43
N ASN A 4 -12.87 6.93 -15.72
CA ASN A 4 -14.00 6.59 -16.60
C ASN A 4 -13.90 5.20 -17.17
N THR A 5 -12.91 4.43 -16.79
CA THR A 5 -12.78 3.05 -17.21
C THR A 5 -14.03 2.30 -16.74
N LEU A 6 -14.82 1.79 -17.67
CA LEU A 6 -16.04 1.08 -17.35
C LEU A 6 -17.09 1.93 -16.61
N GLY A 7 -16.99 3.26 -16.69
CA GLY A 7 -17.93 4.14 -16.01
C GLY A 7 -17.81 4.19 -14.51
N MET A 8 -16.71 3.67 -13.97
CA MET A 8 -16.50 3.65 -12.54
C MET A 8 -16.02 5.00 -12.04
N SER A 9 -16.56 5.41 -10.91
CA SER A 9 -16.16 6.61 -10.18
C SER A 9 -15.69 6.20 -8.80
N TYR A 10 -14.51 6.67 -8.40
CA TYR A 10 -13.99 6.42 -7.04
C TYR A 10 -13.27 7.64 -6.53
N GLU A 11 -13.09 7.68 -5.22
CA GLU A 11 -12.44 8.78 -4.53
C GLU A 11 -11.17 8.27 -3.87
N VAL A 12 -10.10 9.07 -3.91
CA VAL A 12 -8.86 8.78 -3.17
C VAL A 12 -8.60 9.94 -2.23
N ARG A 13 -8.43 9.64 -0.95
CA ARG A 13 -8.18 10.67 0.07
C ARG A 13 -7.51 10.06 1.30
N TRP A 14 -7.09 10.91 2.24
CA TRP A 14 -6.59 10.43 3.52
C TRP A 14 -7.68 9.69 4.29
N ALA A 15 -7.29 8.60 4.94
CA ALA A 15 -8.22 7.80 5.74
C ALA A 15 -8.65 8.55 6.98
N ARG A 16 -9.90 8.35 7.38
CA ARG A 16 -10.45 8.83 8.65
C ARG A 16 -10.23 7.78 9.73
N GLU A 17 -10.34 8.19 10.99
CA GLU A 17 -10.11 7.28 12.12
C GLU A 17 -10.98 6.03 12.06
N ASN A 18 -12.27 6.21 11.75
CA ASN A 18 -13.21 5.09 11.70
C ASN A 18 -13.03 4.20 10.46
N GLU A 19 -12.09 4.54 9.59
CA GLU A 19 -11.81 3.74 8.39
C GLU A 19 -10.63 2.79 8.57
N TRP A 20 -9.91 2.91 9.68
CA TRP A 20 -8.75 2.04 9.94
C TRP A 20 -9.14 0.56 9.93
N ALA A 21 -10.13 0.17 10.72
CA ALA A 21 -10.52 -1.23 10.83
C ALA A 21 -11.02 -1.80 9.50
N PRO A 22 -11.95 -1.15 8.78
CA PRO A 22 -12.36 -1.68 7.48
C PRO A 22 -11.24 -1.69 6.45
N ALA A 23 -10.31 -0.73 6.49
CA ALA A 23 -9.16 -0.75 5.59
C ALA A 23 -8.26 -1.97 5.87
N MET A 24 -7.95 -2.23 7.14
CA MET A 24 -7.10 -3.37 7.50
C MET A 24 -7.79 -4.71 7.25
N GLN A 25 -9.10 -4.77 7.36
CA GLN A 25 -9.84 -5.97 6.98
C GLN A 25 -9.73 -6.24 5.48
N MET A 26 -9.83 -5.21 4.66
CA MET A 26 -9.66 -5.34 3.22
C MET A 26 -8.22 -5.75 2.90
N VAL A 27 -7.24 -5.15 3.55
CA VAL A 27 -5.83 -5.49 3.37
C VAL A 27 -5.59 -6.96 3.69
N TRP A 28 -6.09 -7.43 4.84
CA TRP A 28 -5.88 -8.82 5.26
C TRP A 28 -6.51 -9.82 4.27
N ARG A 29 -7.74 -9.56 3.87
CA ARG A 29 -8.43 -10.42 2.90
C ARG A 29 -7.69 -10.49 1.58
N THR A 30 -7.22 -9.35 1.09
CA THR A 30 -6.49 -9.27 -0.17
C THR A 30 -5.11 -9.92 -0.06
N PHE A 31 -4.44 -9.72 1.07
CA PHE A 31 -3.16 -10.35 1.32
C PHE A 31 -3.28 -11.88 1.27
N LEU A 32 -4.27 -12.44 1.94
CA LEU A 32 -4.45 -13.89 1.94
C LEU A 32 -4.72 -14.42 0.53
N GLU A 33 -5.44 -13.67 -0.28
CA GLU A 33 -5.81 -14.11 -1.62
C GLU A 33 -4.64 -14.05 -2.60
N TYR A 34 -3.81 -13.02 -2.52
CA TYR A 34 -2.79 -12.77 -3.55
C TYR A 34 -1.35 -12.91 -3.06
N ASP A 35 -1.06 -12.57 -1.82
CA ASP A 35 0.32 -12.53 -1.31
C ASP A 35 0.70 -13.79 -0.53
N GLY A 36 -0.24 -14.38 0.18
CA GLY A 36 0.06 -15.41 1.17
C GLY A 36 0.86 -16.60 0.64
N LYS A 37 0.69 -16.92 -0.64
CA LYS A 37 1.42 -18.05 -1.25
C LYS A 37 2.93 -17.82 -1.33
N ASP A 38 3.37 -16.57 -1.30
CA ASP A 38 4.78 -16.22 -1.36
C ASP A 38 5.39 -16.01 0.03
N TYR A 39 4.60 -16.28 1.07
CA TYR A 39 5.01 -16.07 2.46
C TYR A 39 5.09 -17.42 3.18
N THR A 40 6.02 -17.54 4.14
CA THR A 40 6.02 -18.65 5.07
C THR A 40 4.89 -18.46 6.08
N GLU A 41 4.59 -19.53 6.87
CA GLU A 41 3.61 -19.41 7.96
C GLU A 41 4.02 -18.29 8.93
N GLU A 42 5.32 -18.20 9.23
CA GLU A 42 5.85 -17.15 10.09
C GLU A 42 5.61 -15.78 9.46
N GLY A 43 5.84 -15.63 8.16
CA GLY A 43 5.62 -14.38 7.45
C GLY A 43 4.16 -13.95 7.47
N ILE A 44 3.24 -14.91 7.29
CA ILE A 44 1.80 -14.63 7.35
C ILE A 44 1.42 -14.15 8.75
N LYS A 45 1.92 -14.82 9.78
CA LYS A 45 1.68 -14.43 11.17
C LYS A 45 2.24 -13.05 11.44
N ASN A 46 3.47 -12.78 11.00
CA ASN A 46 4.11 -11.49 11.20
C ASN A 46 3.33 -10.36 10.52
N PHE A 47 2.80 -10.61 9.33
CA PHE A 47 1.98 -9.62 8.64
C PHE A 47 0.68 -9.36 9.39
N PHE A 48 0.01 -10.42 9.86
CA PHE A 48 -1.20 -10.27 10.66
C PHE A 48 -0.93 -9.46 11.92
N ASP A 49 0.15 -9.79 12.63
CA ASP A 49 0.52 -9.08 13.86
C ASP A 49 0.80 -7.60 13.57
N PHE A 50 1.41 -7.30 12.44
CA PHE A 50 1.71 -5.93 12.05
C PHE A 50 0.43 -5.11 11.85
N ILE A 51 -0.51 -5.62 11.05
CA ILE A 51 -1.72 -4.83 10.72
C ILE A 51 -2.74 -4.80 11.86
N THR A 52 -2.56 -5.63 12.88
CA THR A 52 -3.44 -5.64 14.06
C THR A 52 -2.77 -5.06 15.30
N ASP A 53 -1.56 -4.52 15.14
CA ASP A 53 -0.80 -3.96 16.26
C ASP A 53 -1.45 -2.67 16.76
N ASN A 54 -1.72 -2.61 18.07
CA ASN A 54 -2.30 -1.43 18.70
C ASN A 54 -1.38 -0.21 18.61
N GLU A 55 -0.07 -0.42 18.61
CA GLU A 55 0.88 0.69 18.48
C GLU A 55 0.87 1.28 17.07
N LEU A 56 0.65 0.45 16.06
CA LEU A 56 0.51 0.94 14.69
C LEU A 56 -0.74 1.82 14.58
N TYR A 57 -1.85 1.37 15.14
CA TYR A 57 -3.07 2.15 15.15
C TYR A 57 -2.87 3.49 15.90
N ALA A 58 -2.17 3.46 17.03
CA ALA A 58 -1.86 4.67 17.77
C ALA A 58 -1.01 5.64 16.95
N SER A 59 -0.04 5.11 16.19
CA SER A 59 0.77 5.94 15.29
C SER A 59 -0.07 6.58 14.19
N PHE A 60 -1.05 5.84 13.67
CA PHE A 60 -1.99 6.38 12.70
C PHE A 60 -2.80 7.54 13.30
N LEU A 61 -3.30 7.37 14.51
CA LEU A 61 -4.08 8.43 15.19
C LEU A 61 -3.25 9.68 15.43
N LYS A 62 -1.93 9.53 15.61
CA LYS A 62 -1.00 10.65 15.83
C LYS A 62 -0.53 11.28 14.51
N GLY A 63 -0.88 10.72 13.36
CA GLY A 63 -0.40 11.21 12.07
C GLY A 63 1.01 10.78 11.70
N GLU A 64 1.59 9.83 12.44
CA GLU A 64 2.94 9.33 12.17
C GLU A 64 2.95 8.19 11.17
N TYR A 65 1.88 7.43 11.11
CA TYR A 65 1.65 6.41 10.10
C TYR A 65 0.48 6.89 9.24
N GLN A 66 0.75 7.19 7.98
CA GLN A 66 -0.22 7.87 7.14
C GLN A 66 -0.83 6.91 6.15
N MET A 67 -2.15 6.98 5.97
CA MET A 67 -2.86 6.07 5.08
C MET A 67 -3.83 6.84 4.19
N MET A 68 -3.75 6.58 2.89
CA MET A 68 -4.78 6.96 1.94
C MET A 68 -5.67 5.76 1.65
N VAL A 69 -6.93 6.03 1.41
CA VAL A 69 -7.91 5.02 0.99
C VAL A 69 -8.54 5.42 -0.32
N ALA A 70 -8.91 4.41 -1.09
CA ALA A 70 -9.77 4.58 -2.26
C ALA A 70 -11.15 4.06 -1.90
N LEU A 71 -12.19 4.80 -2.26
CA LEU A 71 -13.56 4.47 -1.91
C LEU A 71 -14.44 4.46 -3.15
N ASP A 72 -15.29 3.45 -3.24
CA ASP A 72 -16.36 3.38 -4.22
C ASP A 72 -17.67 3.41 -3.44
N LYS A 73 -18.40 4.53 -3.56
CA LYS A 73 -19.67 4.75 -2.85
C LYS A 73 -19.56 4.47 -1.34
N GLY A 74 -18.48 4.97 -0.74
CA GLY A 74 -18.24 4.80 0.69
C GLY A 74 -17.61 3.49 1.11
N ARG A 75 -17.43 2.55 0.20
CA ARG A 75 -16.78 1.27 0.47
C ARG A 75 -15.29 1.39 0.21
N ILE A 76 -14.47 0.95 1.14
CA ILE A 76 -13.03 0.97 0.97
C ILE A 76 -12.61 -0.16 0.03
N ILE A 77 -12.01 0.23 -1.10
CA ILE A 77 -11.57 -0.70 -2.14
C ILE A 77 -10.06 -0.68 -2.36
N GLY A 78 -9.36 0.24 -1.71
CA GLY A 78 -7.90 0.30 -1.78
C GLY A 78 -7.34 1.05 -0.59
N ALA A 79 -6.09 0.77 -0.27
CA ALA A 79 -5.38 1.45 0.81
C ALA A 79 -3.88 1.48 0.50
N GLY A 80 -3.25 2.62 0.77
CA GLY A 80 -1.82 2.78 0.66
C GLY A 80 -1.31 3.58 1.84
N SER A 81 -0.19 3.18 2.41
CA SER A 81 0.30 3.81 3.62
C SER A 81 1.80 4.04 3.60
N LEU A 82 2.22 5.06 4.35
CA LEU A 82 3.60 5.46 4.50
C LEU A 82 4.03 5.30 5.96
N ARG A 83 5.25 4.82 6.16
CA ARG A 83 5.91 4.85 7.48
C ARG A 83 7.31 5.41 7.32
N ASN A 84 7.88 5.89 8.42
CA ASN A 84 9.22 6.47 8.40
C ASN A 84 9.36 7.53 7.32
N ARG A 85 8.31 8.34 7.15
CA ARG A 85 8.16 9.42 6.18
C ARG A 85 7.97 8.94 4.75
N ASN A 86 8.95 8.26 4.17
CA ASN A 86 9.00 8.01 2.73
C ASN A 86 9.09 6.53 2.34
N HIS A 87 8.74 5.64 3.26
CA HIS A 87 8.68 4.22 2.94
C HIS A 87 7.23 3.79 2.73
N LEU A 88 6.93 3.26 1.55
CA LEU A 88 5.61 2.70 1.27
C LEU A 88 5.46 1.41 2.07
N SER A 89 4.57 1.42 3.04
CA SER A 89 4.37 0.31 3.96
C SER A 89 3.38 -0.72 3.42
N LEU A 90 2.25 -0.24 2.92
CA LEU A 90 1.19 -1.08 2.35
C LEU A 90 0.68 -0.44 1.07
N LEU A 91 0.33 -1.29 0.09
CA LEU A 91 -0.46 -0.88 -1.07
C LEU A 91 -1.29 -2.08 -1.50
N PHE A 92 -2.58 -2.01 -1.22
CA PHE A 92 -3.52 -3.10 -1.51
C PHE A 92 -4.76 -2.55 -2.18
N VAL A 93 -5.27 -3.30 -3.16
CA VAL A 93 -6.53 -3.01 -3.83
C VAL A 93 -7.37 -4.28 -3.81
N ASP A 94 -8.62 -4.16 -3.39
CA ASP A 94 -9.58 -5.26 -3.37
C ASP A 94 -9.58 -5.96 -4.73
N GLY A 95 -9.51 -7.30 -4.72
CA GLY A 95 -9.35 -8.07 -5.94
C GLY A 95 -10.40 -7.82 -7.01
N THR A 96 -11.63 -7.52 -6.60
CA THR A 96 -12.72 -7.20 -7.52
C THR A 96 -12.41 -5.95 -8.35
N TYR A 97 -11.55 -5.08 -7.84
CA TYR A 97 -11.22 -3.80 -8.47
C TYR A 97 -9.82 -3.79 -9.08
N HIS A 98 -9.18 -4.95 -9.23
CA HIS A 98 -7.85 -4.99 -9.86
C HIS A 98 -7.92 -4.57 -11.32
N ARG A 99 -6.79 -4.07 -11.84
CA ARG A 99 -6.61 -3.62 -13.23
C ARG A 99 -7.47 -2.42 -13.62
N MET A 100 -7.91 -1.65 -12.63
CA MET A 100 -8.68 -0.42 -12.85
C MET A 100 -7.88 0.84 -12.55
N GLY A 101 -6.57 0.69 -12.31
CA GLY A 101 -5.68 1.84 -12.07
C GLY A 101 -5.77 2.41 -10.66
N ILE A 102 -6.44 1.76 -9.74
CA ILE A 102 -6.64 2.28 -8.39
C ILE A 102 -5.33 2.31 -7.59
N GLY A 103 -4.55 1.22 -7.68
CA GLY A 103 -3.25 1.18 -7.01
C GLY A 103 -2.31 2.26 -7.51
N SER A 104 -2.28 2.48 -8.82
CA SER A 104 -1.48 3.55 -9.42
C SER A 104 -1.95 4.92 -8.95
N ALA A 105 -3.27 5.14 -8.86
CA ALA A 105 -3.82 6.41 -8.42
C ALA A 105 -3.43 6.72 -6.98
N ILE A 106 -3.51 5.73 -6.09
CA ILE A 106 -3.09 5.90 -4.70
C ILE A 106 -1.60 6.23 -4.65
N LEU A 107 -0.78 5.46 -5.37
CA LEU A 107 0.67 5.62 -5.34
C LEU A 107 1.10 6.98 -5.86
N VAL A 108 0.50 7.45 -6.96
CA VAL A 108 0.80 8.77 -7.50
C VAL A 108 0.47 9.86 -6.48
N ARG A 109 -0.66 9.74 -5.79
CA ARG A 109 -1.04 10.71 -4.76
C ARG A 109 -0.07 10.71 -3.59
N LEU A 110 0.40 9.54 -3.18
CA LEU A 110 1.41 9.46 -2.11
C LEU A 110 2.75 10.05 -2.54
N CYS A 111 3.17 9.78 -3.78
CA CYS A 111 4.41 10.37 -4.31
C CYS A 111 4.31 11.90 -4.39
N ASP A 112 3.19 12.41 -4.87
CA ASP A 112 2.96 13.85 -4.95
C ASP A 112 3.01 14.50 -3.56
N TYR A 113 2.39 13.86 -2.58
CA TYR A 113 2.43 14.32 -1.20
C TYR A 113 3.86 14.38 -0.67
N LEU A 114 4.63 13.32 -0.89
CA LEU A 114 6.02 13.27 -0.42
C LEU A 114 6.86 14.37 -1.06
N GLU A 115 6.73 14.55 -2.37
CA GLU A 115 7.52 15.53 -3.10
C GLU A 115 7.12 16.97 -2.78
N GLN A 116 5.83 17.26 -2.85
CA GLN A 116 5.34 18.63 -2.81
C GLN A 116 5.10 19.15 -1.40
N GLU A 117 4.69 18.29 -0.48
CA GLU A 117 4.37 18.73 0.89
C GLU A 117 5.44 18.35 1.89
N MET A 118 6.13 17.22 1.71
CA MET A 118 7.15 16.75 2.65
C MET A 118 8.57 17.06 2.20
N GLY A 119 8.77 17.45 0.95
CA GLY A 119 10.11 17.72 0.42
C GLY A 119 11.00 16.49 0.33
N GLU A 120 10.43 15.31 0.26
CA GLU A 120 11.20 14.09 0.14
C GLU A 120 11.71 13.91 -1.29
N ARG A 121 12.86 13.27 -1.42
CA ARG A 121 13.50 13.10 -2.72
C ARG A 121 13.32 11.71 -3.31
N TYR A 122 12.81 10.77 -2.53
CA TYR A 122 12.59 9.42 -3.02
C TYR A 122 11.55 8.71 -2.17
N MET A 123 10.97 7.67 -2.72
CA MET A 123 10.13 6.73 -1.99
C MET A 123 10.78 5.35 -2.08
N SER A 124 10.83 4.64 -0.97
CA SER A 124 11.31 3.26 -0.94
C SER A 124 10.16 2.31 -0.64
N LEU A 125 10.31 1.05 -1.06
CA LEU A 125 9.37 0.01 -0.75
C LEU A 125 10.02 -1.37 -0.83
N ARG A 126 9.32 -2.37 -0.32
CA ARG A 126 9.67 -3.77 -0.48
C ARG A 126 8.53 -4.44 -1.23
N ALA A 127 8.80 -4.86 -2.46
CA ALA A 127 7.79 -5.40 -3.35
C ALA A 127 7.67 -6.91 -3.19
N ALA A 128 6.44 -7.40 -3.13
CA ALA A 128 6.19 -8.83 -3.28
C ALA A 128 6.62 -9.27 -4.67
N PRO A 129 7.01 -10.54 -4.87
CA PRO A 129 7.52 -10.99 -6.16
C PRO A 129 6.60 -10.66 -7.34
N TYR A 130 5.31 -10.84 -7.19
CA TYR A 130 4.37 -10.59 -8.30
C TYR A 130 4.16 -9.10 -8.58
N ALA A 131 4.55 -8.22 -7.68
CA ALA A 131 4.30 -6.78 -7.79
C ALA A 131 5.49 -6.01 -8.37
N VAL A 132 6.65 -6.65 -8.53
CA VAL A 132 7.87 -5.97 -8.98
C VAL A 132 7.66 -5.24 -10.32
N ASP A 133 7.04 -5.90 -11.28
CA ASP A 133 6.81 -5.30 -12.61
C ASP A 133 5.85 -4.11 -12.53
N PHE A 134 4.84 -4.20 -11.67
CA PHE A 134 3.92 -3.08 -11.44
C PHE A 134 4.69 -1.83 -10.99
N TYR A 135 5.55 -1.98 -9.99
CA TYR A 135 6.32 -0.85 -9.49
C TYR A 135 7.35 -0.37 -10.51
N ARG A 136 7.98 -1.29 -11.24
CA ARG A 136 8.96 -0.90 -12.26
C ARG A 136 8.32 -0.01 -13.32
N LYS A 137 7.11 -0.33 -13.75
CA LYS A 137 6.38 0.48 -14.73
C LYS A 137 6.04 1.87 -14.22
N LEU A 138 6.00 2.04 -12.90
CA LEU A 138 5.73 3.35 -12.27
C LEU A 138 7.00 4.10 -11.92
N GLY A 139 8.15 3.62 -12.37
CA GLY A 139 9.41 4.34 -12.22
C GLY A 139 10.29 3.87 -11.07
N PHE A 140 9.90 2.82 -10.37
CA PHE A 140 10.73 2.27 -9.31
C PHE A 140 11.83 1.41 -9.90
N GLN A 141 13.01 1.44 -9.27
CA GLN A 141 14.16 0.64 -9.66
C GLN A 141 14.54 -0.29 -8.53
N THR A 142 14.93 -1.51 -8.89
CA THR A 142 15.44 -2.50 -7.95
C THR A 142 16.81 -2.04 -7.45
N VAL A 143 17.00 -2.03 -6.13
CA VAL A 143 18.28 -1.59 -5.56
C VAL A 143 19.09 -2.75 -4.96
N ARG A 144 18.51 -3.94 -4.86
CA ARG A 144 19.22 -5.16 -4.49
C ARG A 144 18.39 -6.38 -4.88
N PRO A 145 19.02 -7.58 -4.93
CA PRO A 145 18.31 -8.80 -5.33
C PRO A 145 17.17 -9.15 -4.36
N GLU A 146 16.26 -9.98 -4.84
CA GLU A 146 15.20 -10.53 -4.01
C GLU A 146 15.80 -11.26 -2.80
N GLU A 147 15.21 -11.08 -1.64
CA GLU A 147 15.67 -11.67 -0.39
C GLU A 147 14.48 -12.07 0.47
N GLU A 148 14.74 -12.93 1.46
CA GLU A 148 13.72 -13.27 2.45
C GLU A 148 14.01 -12.50 3.73
N ILE A 149 13.00 -11.75 4.21
CA ILE A 149 13.08 -10.99 5.45
C ILE A 149 11.89 -11.39 6.31
N SER A 150 12.16 -12.00 7.47
CA SER A 150 11.11 -12.39 8.42
C SER A 150 10.01 -13.25 7.78
N GLY A 151 10.41 -14.18 6.92
CA GLY A 151 9.49 -15.09 6.26
C GLY A 151 8.80 -14.51 5.03
N ILE A 152 9.24 -13.35 4.57
CA ILE A 152 8.64 -12.64 3.45
C ILE A 152 9.67 -12.51 2.33
N ARG A 153 9.30 -12.91 1.11
CA ARG A 153 10.15 -12.72 -0.06
C ARG A 153 9.88 -11.34 -0.65
N VAL A 154 10.91 -10.51 -0.71
CA VAL A 154 10.76 -9.12 -1.13
C VAL A 154 11.89 -8.67 -2.02
N THR A 155 11.61 -7.69 -2.87
CA THR A 155 12.60 -6.94 -3.63
C THR A 155 12.53 -5.48 -3.19
N THR A 156 13.63 -4.95 -2.70
CA THR A 156 13.70 -3.54 -2.29
C THR A 156 13.81 -2.66 -3.53
N MET A 157 12.95 -1.67 -3.62
CA MET A 157 12.88 -0.77 -4.77
C MET A 157 12.81 0.67 -4.31
N VAL A 158 13.27 1.58 -5.16
CA VAL A 158 13.30 3.02 -4.89
C VAL A 158 12.86 3.76 -6.14
N LYS A 159 12.07 4.80 -5.94
CA LYS A 159 11.73 5.76 -6.98
C LYS A 159 12.21 7.14 -6.57
N MET A 160 12.94 7.81 -7.47
CA MET A 160 13.31 9.22 -7.26
C MET A 160 12.11 10.10 -7.57
N LEU A 161 11.86 11.07 -6.71
CA LEU A 161 10.72 11.97 -6.83
C LEU A 161 11.12 13.30 -7.47
#